data_7f398e1e0d6c8c341ea4db24f340c569
#
_entry.id   7f398e1e0d6c8c341ea4db24f340c569
#
_cell.length_a   1.000
_cell.length_b   1.000
_cell.length_c   1.000
_cell.angle_alpha   90.00
_cell.angle_beta   90.00
_cell.angle_gamma   90.00
#
_symmetry.space_group_name_H-M   'P 1'
#
loop_
_entity.id
_entity.type
_entity.pdbx_description
1 polymer ?
#
loop_
_entity_poly.entity_id
_entity_poly.type
_entity_poly.pdbx_seq_one_letter_code
_entity_poly.pdbx_strand_id
1 'polypeptide(L)'
;NVKKRIVLGNNCPIKIKRIFFSSAKKNAFRGDHAHKLCSQLLFCVNGSIKIETIFHINKKKNYYISRNKNYALLLPPLVWSKIYFKSKKSILVVICDYKYDNKKEYINNFDQFINISKKKFI
;
A
#
# COMPACT_ATOMS: atom_id res chain seq x y z
N ASN A 1 11.11 -5.16 1.77
CA ASN A 1 10.22 -5.41 2.89
C ASN A 1 9.36 -4.20 3.23
N VAL A 2 8.21 -4.48 3.79
CA VAL A 2 7.31 -3.43 4.26
C VAL A 2 7.92 -2.75 5.49
N LYS A 3 8.06 -1.43 5.43
CA LYS A 3 8.55 -0.64 6.55
C LYS A 3 7.41 0.11 7.18
N LYS A 4 7.25 -0.08 8.48
CA LYS A 4 6.06 0.30 9.21
C LYS A 4 6.12 1.68 9.83
N ARG A 5 7.26 2.18 10.25
CA ARG A 5 7.37 3.43 11.00
C ARG A 5 8.25 4.44 10.29
N ILE A 6 7.73 4.98 9.22
CA ILE A 6 8.40 6.09 8.59
C ILE A 6 7.76 7.35 9.14
N VAL A 7 8.46 8.02 10.02
CA VAL A 7 8.03 9.31 10.53
C VAL A 7 8.13 10.31 9.38
N LEU A 8 7.00 10.93 9.05
CA LEU A 8 6.98 11.92 7.99
C LEU A 8 7.60 13.21 8.53
N GLY A 9 8.75 13.55 8.02
CA GLY A 9 9.49 14.74 8.37
C GLY A 9 10.12 15.35 7.13
N ASN A 10 11.35 15.75 7.23
CA ASN A 10 12.04 16.45 6.16
C ASN A 10 12.40 15.56 4.97
N ASN A 11 12.41 14.24 5.15
CA ASN A 11 12.85 13.33 4.11
C ASN A 11 11.76 12.34 3.74
N CYS A 12 11.31 12.38 2.49
CA CYS A 12 10.47 11.34 1.92
C CYS A 12 11.37 10.18 1.46
N PRO A 13 11.07 8.92 1.84
CA PRO A 13 11.94 7.79 1.51
C PRO A 13 11.92 7.37 0.04
N ILE A 14 10.99 7.92 -0.74
CA ILE A 14 10.86 7.61 -2.17
C ILE A 14 10.77 8.90 -2.97
N LYS A 15 11.13 8.81 -4.25
CA LYS A 15 10.99 9.94 -5.18
C LYS A 15 9.52 10.10 -5.56
N ILE A 16 8.97 11.27 -5.30
CA ILE A 16 7.54 11.51 -5.54
C ILE A 16 7.28 11.70 -7.02
N LYS A 17 6.50 10.81 -7.60
CA LYS A 17 6.06 10.91 -8.99
C LYS A 17 4.55 11.14 -9.08
N ARG A 18 3.80 10.70 -8.07
CA ARG A 18 2.35 10.81 -8.06
C ARG A 18 1.86 10.81 -6.60
N ILE A 19 0.84 11.62 -6.35
CA ILE A 19 0.15 11.65 -5.06
C ILE A 19 -1.34 11.55 -5.33
N PHE A 20 -2.03 10.73 -4.58
CA PHE A 20 -3.48 10.70 -4.64
C PHE A 20 -4.10 10.46 -3.28
N PHE A 21 -5.36 10.86 -3.18
CA PHE A 21 -6.19 10.68 -1.98
C PHE A 21 -7.24 9.62 -2.28
N SER A 22 -7.58 8.82 -1.30
CA SER A 22 -8.61 7.80 -1.42
C SER A 22 -9.47 7.78 -0.17
N SER A 23 -10.76 7.62 -0.38
CA SER A 23 -11.71 7.44 0.71
C SER A 23 -12.75 6.42 0.31
N ALA A 24 -13.42 5.84 1.31
CA ALA A 24 -14.45 4.85 1.08
C ALA A 24 -15.37 4.79 2.30
N LYS A 25 -16.52 4.14 2.14
CA LYS A 25 -17.43 3.88 3.24
C LYS A 25 -16.74 3.02 4.31
N LYS A 26 -17.16 3.16 5.55
CA LYS A 26 -16.69 2.32 6.64
C LYS A 26 -16.78 0.83 6.24
N ASN A 27 -15.70 0.09 6.45
CA ASN A 27 -15.52 -1.32 6.12
C ASN A 27 -15.43 -1.64 4.61
N ALA A 28 -15.47 -0.65 3.73
CA ALA A 28 -15.16 -0.85 2.33
C ALA A 28 -13.65 -0.98 2.14
N PHE A 29 -13.24 -1.55 1.01
CA PHE A 29 -11.83 -1.71 0.72
C PHE A 29 -11.44 -1.11 -0.63
N ARG A 30 -10.14 -0.89 -0.79
CA ARG A 30 -9.48 -0.52 -2.03
C ARG A 30 -8.24 -1.39 -2.21
N GLY A 31 -7.69 -1.37 -3.41
CA GLY A 31 -6.52 -2.16 -3.73
C GLY A 31 -6.91 -3.57 -4.13
N ASP A 32 -6.42 -4.56 -3.42
CA ASP A 32 -6.53 -5.98 -3.74
C ASP A 32 -5.74 -6.29 -5.01
N HIS A 33 -4.51 -5.80 -5.02
CA HIS A 33 -3.57 -5.98 -6.13
C HIS A 33 -2.14 -5.76 -5.64
N ALA A 34 -1.19 -5.96 -6.54
CA ALA A 34 0.21 -5.61 -6.32
C ALA A 34 0.70 -4.71 -7.44
N HIS A 35 1.82 -4.05 -7.20
CA HIS A 35 2.52 -3.22 -8.18
C HIS A 35 3.80 -3.91 -8.63
N LYS A 36 4.16 -3.75 -9.90
CA LYS A 36 5.39 -4.35 -10.44
C LYS A 36 6.64 -3.55 -10.07
N LEU A 37 6.59 -2.25 -10.23
CA LEU A 37 7.74 -1.37 -10.06
C LEU A 37 7.52 -0.27 -9.02
N CYS A 38 6.28 0.10 -8.78
CA CYS A 38 5.95 1.23 -7.91
C CYS A 38 6.10 0.86 -6.44
N SER A 39 6.82 1.71 -5.70
CA SER A 39 6.75 1.75 -4.24
C SER A 39 5.69 2.77 -3.84
N GLN A 40 4.98 2.49 -2.77
CA GLN A 40 3.94 3.37 -2.25
C GLN A 40 4.18 3.68 -0.79
N LEU A 41 4.01 4.95 -0.44
CA LEU A 41 4.01 5.41 0.93
C LEU A 41 2.56 5.74 1.30
N LEU A 42 2.03 5.05 2.28
CA LEU A 42 0.63 5.18 2.69
C LEU A 42 0.54 5.82 4.06
N PHE A 43 -0.30 6.85 4.19
CA PHE A 43 -0.58 7.41 5.51
C PHE A 43 -2.04 7.85 5.61
N CYS A 44 -2.54 7.85 6.85
CA CYS A 44 -3.93 8.15 7.14
C CYS A 44 -4.02 9.56 7.70
N VAL A 45 -4.73 10.45 7.00
CA VAL A 45 -4.91 11.84 7.43
C VAL A 45 -6.18 12.03 8.22
N ASN A 46 -7.11 11.10 8.14
CA ASN A 46 -8.33 11.11 8.95
C ASN A 46 -8.81 9.68 9.15
N GLY A 47 -9.32 9.37 10.35
CA GLY A 47 -9.87 8.07 10.66
C GLY A 47 -8.83 6.99 10.88
N SER A 48 -9.15 5.77 10.48
CA SER A 48 -8.30 4.61 10.67
C SER A 48 -8.38 3.67 9.49
N ILE A 49 -7.27 3.04 9.16
CA ILE A 49 -7.10 2.20 7.98
C ILE A 49 -6.33 0.94 8.38
N LYS A 50 -6.81 -0.21 7.93
CA LYS A 50 -6.14 -1.49 8.03
C LYS A 50 -5.59 -1.88 6.67
N ILE A 51 -4.35 -2.30 6.61
CA ILE A 51 -3.71 -2.75 5.37
C ILE A 51 -3.32 -4.21 5.54
N GLU A 52 -3.94 -5.08 4.77
CA GLU A 52 -3.55 -6.49 4.69
C GLU A 52 -2.52 -6.64 3.59
N THR A 53 -1.40 -7.27 3.90
CA THR A 53 -0.33 -7.49 2.93
C THR A 53 0.02 -8.97 2.82
N ILE A 54 0.40 -9.35 1.60
CA ILE A 54 0.97 -10.67 1.34
C ILE A 54 2.29 -10.45 0.63
N PHE A 55 3.37 -10.89 1.27
CA PHE A 55 4.72 -10.80 0.75
C PHE A 55 5.28 -12.20 0.58
N HIS A 56 5.99 -12.46 -0.48
CA HIS A 56 6.33 -13.81 -0.91
C HIS A 56 5.06 -14.63 -1.12
N ILE A 57 5.13 -15.93 -0.93
CA ILE A 57 4.00 -16.81 -1.19
C ILE A 57 3.06 -16.91 0.01
N ASN A 58 3.59 -16.88 1.22
CA ASN A 58 2.84 -17.23 2.43
C ASN A 58 2.95 -16.23 3.58
N LYS A 59 3.62 -15.10 3.39
CA LYS A 59 3.80 -14.15 4.50
C LYS A 59 2.69 -13.11 4.49
N LYS A 60 1.69 -13.36 5.30
CA LYS A 60 0.59 -12.41 5.51
C LYS A 60 0.89 -11.55 6.72
N LYS A 61 0.67 -10.25 6.60
CA LYS A 61 0.80 -9.34 7.73
C LYS A 61 -0.18 -8.19 7.60
N ASN A 62 -0.75 -7.80 8.74
CA ASN A 62 -1.67 -6.68 8.82
C ASN A 62 -1.00 -5.49 9.48
N TYR A 63 -1.27 -4.32 8.95
CA TYR A 63 -0.79 -3.06 9.49
C TYR A 63 -1.97 -2.14 9.74
N TYR A 64 -1.83 -1.28 10.74
CA TYR A 64 -2.88 -0.34 11.12
C TYR A 64 -2.28 1.05 11.16
N ILE A 65 -2.87 1.97 10.39
CA ILE A 65 -2.47 3.37 10.39
C ILE A 65 -3.69 4.23 10.74
N SER A 66 -3.44 5.36 11.40
CA SER A 66 -4.52 6.25 11.80
C SER A 66 -3.98 7.68 11.92
N ARG A 67 -4.90 8.63 11.93
CA ARG A 67 -4.56 10.04 12.14
C ARG A 67 -3.73 10.26 13.39
N ASN A 68 -4.01 9.51 14.45
CA ASN A 68 -3.36 9.71 15.76
C ASN A 68 -1.94 9.13 15.81
N LYS A 69 -1.55 8.37 14.81
CA LYS A 69 -0.21 7.77 14.77
C LYS A 69 0.63 8.51 13.74
N ASN A 70 1.77 8.98 14.17
CA ASN A 70 2.65 9.82 13.36
C ASN A 70 3.63 8.97 12.54
N TYR A 71 3.10 8.05 11.73
CA TYR A 71 3.93 7.27 10.84
C TYR A 71 3.17 6.86 9.58
N ALA A 72 3.91 6.52 8.55
CA ALA A 72 3.42 5.98 7.30
C ALA A 72 3.89 4.56 7.10
N LEU A 73 3.27 3.86 6.16
CA LEU A 73 3.64 2.52 5.77
C LEU A 73 4.27 2.57 4.38
N LEU A 74 5.49 2.06 4.23
CA LEU A 74 6.14 1.93 2.94
C LEU A 74 5.91 0.54 2.38
N LEU A 75 5.21 0.45 1.25
CA LEU A 75 5.00 -0.79 0.51
C LEU A 75 5.94 -0.82 -0.69
N PRO A 76 6.92 -1.73 -0.70
CA PRO A 76 7.76 -1.91 -1.89
C PRO A 76 6.98 -2.59 -3.02
N PRO A 77 7.53 -2.65 -4.24
CA PRO A 77 6.93 -3.43 -5.31
C PRO A 77 6.75 -4.90 -4.92
N LEU A 78 5.81 -5.57 -5.59
CA LEU A 78 5.55 -7.00 -5.41
C LEU A 78 5.08 -7.38 -4.01
N VAL A 79 4.31 -6.49 -3.41
CA VAL A 79 3.55 -6.78 -2.20
C VAL A 79 2.07 -6.67 -2.56
N TRP A 80 1.33 -7.75 -2.39
CA TRP A 80 -0.12 -7.73 -2.56
C TRP A 80 -0.74 -7.00 -1.38
N SER A 81 -1.57 -6.03 -1.64
CA SER A 81 -2.18 -5.25 -0.56
C SER A 81 -3.67 -5.06 -0.77
N LYS A 82 -4.39 -5.07 0.34
CA LYS A 82 -5.81 -4.77 0.40
C LYS A 82 -6.04 -3.81 1.55
N ILE A 83 -6.70 -2.71 1.27
CA ILE A 83 -6.78 -1.56 2.17
C ILE A 83 -8.22 -1.39 2.61
N TYR A 84 -8.46 -1.48 3.93
CA TYR A 84 -9.79 -1.33 4.51
C TYR A 84 -9.93 0.00 5.24
N PHE A 85 -11.00 0.70 4.97
CA PHE A 85 -11.35 1.95 5.64
C PHE A 85 -12.19 1.61 6.87
N LYS A 86 -11.59 1.67 8.06
CA LYS A 86 -12.19 1.11 9.28
C LYS A 86 -13.08 2.07 10.05
N SER A 87 -13.09 3.35 9.72
CA SER A 87 -13.96 4.33 10.36
C SER A 87 -14.62 5.22 9.31
N LYS A 88 -15.67 5.94 9.73
CA LYS A 88 -16.29 6.93 8.86
C LYS A 88 -15.31 8.02 8.50
N LYS A 89 -15.38 8.51 7.26
CA LYS A 89 -14.54 9.61 6.77
C LYS A 89 -13.03 9.31 6.87
N SER A 90 -12.65 8.04 6.82
CA SER A 90 -11.24 7.69 6.72
C SER A 90 -10.67 8.16 5.39
N ILE A 91 -9.51 8.80 5.43
CA ILE A 91 -8.84 9.35 4.26
C ILE A 91 -7.42 8.82 4.22
N LEU A 92 -7.09 8.18 3.12
CA LEU A 92 -5.77 7.66 2.83
C LEU A 92 -5.07 8.58 1.85
N VAL A 93 -3.82 8.90 2.12
CA VAL A 93 -2.94 9.57 1.16
C VAL A 93 -1.89 8.57 0.71
N VAL A 94 -1.70 8.47 -0.59
CA VAL A 94 -0.73 7.57 -1.19
C VAL A 94 0.25 8.37 -2.02
N ILE A 95 1.53 8.19 -1.71
CA ILE A 95 2.64 8.77 -2.48
C ILE A 95 3.30 7.63 -3.24
N CYS A 96 3.46 7.81 -4.55
CA CYS A 96 4.00 6.80 -5.45
C CYS A 96 5.28 7.29 -6.09
N ASP A 97 6.25 6.39 -6.29
CA ASP A 97 7.49 6.68 -6.99
C ASP A 97 7.45 6.29 -8.47
N TYR A 98 6.28 5.96 -8.97
CA TYR A 98 6.07 5.57 -10.35
C TYR A 98 4.82 6.23 -10.90
N LYS A 99 4.79 6.47 -12.22
CA LYS A 99 3.63 7.05 -12.89
C LYS A 99 2.44 6.07 -12.88
N TYR A 100 1.24 6.59 -13.03
CA TYR A 100 0.06 5.75 -13.16
C TYR A 100 0.10 4.99 -14.50
N ASP A 101 -0.01 3.66 -14.43
CA ASP A 101 -0.09 2.79 -15.60
C ASP A 101 -0.86 1.54 -15.21
N ASN A 102 -2.18 1.59 -15.31
CA ASN A 102 -3.03 0.48 -14.87
C ASN A 102 -2.93 -0.76 -15.75
N LYS A 103 -2.38 -0.65 -16.95
CA LYS A 103 -2.26 -1.79 -17.87
C LYS A 103 -1.01 -2.62 -17.61
N LYS A 104 0.11 -1.95 -17.33
CA LYS A 104 1.41 -2.62 -17.23
C LYS A 104 1.92 -2.75 -15.80
N GLU A 105 1.52 -1.85 -14.94
CA GLU A 105 2.08 -1.75 -13.60
C GLU A 105 1.34 -2.62 -12.57
N TYR A 106 0.04 -2.80 -12.73
CA TYR A 106 -0.79 -3.49 -11.75
C TYR A 106 -0.87 -4.98 -12.01
N ILE A 107 -0.77 -5.75 -10.93
CA ILE A 107 -1.02 -7.18 -10.92
C ILE A 107 -2.33 -7.38 -10.17
N ASN A 108 -3.41 -7.64 -10.91
CA ASN A 108 -4.76 -7.77 -10.34
C ASN A 108 -5.20 -9.21 -10.13
N ASN A 109 -4.46 -10.17 -10.68
CA ASN A 109 -4.75 -11.59 -10.55
C ASN A 109 -3.80 -12.19 -9.51
N PHE A 110 -4.36 -12.78 -8.47
CA PHE A 110 -3.58 -13.31 -7.36
C PHE A 110 -2.68 -14.46 -7.78
N ASP A 111 -3.15 -15.33 -8.68
CA ASP A 111 -2.33 -16.44 -9.16
C ASP A 111 -1.13 -15.93 -9.96
N GLN A 112 -1.33 -14.88 -10.75
CA GLN A 112 -0.23 -14.23 -11.47
C GLN A 112 0.77 -13.62 -10.47
N PHE A 113 0.28 -13.01 -9.41
CA PHE A 113 1.13 -12.47 -8.35
C PHE A 113 1.98 -13.57 -7.72
N ILE A 114 1.38 -14.71 -7.38
CA ILE A 114 2.10 -15.85 -6.80
C ILE A 114 3.19 -16.34 -7.74
N ASN A 115 2.89 -16.46 -9.03
CA ASN A 115 3.87 -16.92 -10.01
C ASN A 115 5.05 -15.97 -10.16
N ILE A 116 4.79 -14.67 -10.18
CA ILE A 116 5.85 -13.65 -10.23
C ILE A 116 6.68 -13.68 -8.96
N SER A 117 6.04 -13.81 -7.80
CA SER A 117 6.72 -13.90 -6.51
C SER A 117 7.64 -15.11 -6.42
N LYS A 118 7.19 -16.26 -6.91
CA LYS A 118 8.02 -17.46 -6.97
C LYS A 118 9.29 -17.23 -7.78
N LYS A 119 9.18 -16.60 -8.94
CA LYS A 119 10.33 -16.34 -9.79
C LYS A 119 11.30 -15.33 -9.19
N LYS A 120 10.79 -14.34 -8.46
CA LYS A 120 11.59 -13.23 -7.96
C LYS A 120 12.29 -13.56 -6.65
N PHE A 121 11.69 -14.39 -5.81
CA PHE A 121 12.13 -14.58 -4.41
C PHE A 121 12.52 -16.02 -4.06
N ILE A 122 12.68 -16.89 -5.03
CA ILE A 122 13.21 -18.24 -4.81
C ILE A 122 14.71 -18.31 -5.06
#